data_926ce800d33dcdbea20c81b2aee355d5
#
_entry.id   926ce800d33dcdbea20c81b2aee355d5
#
_cell.length_a   1.000
_cell.length_b   1.000
_cell.length_c   1.000
_cell.angle_alpha   90.00
_cell.angle_beta   90.00
_cell.angle_gamma   90.00
#
_symmetry.space_group_name_H-M   'P 1'
#
loop_
_entity.id
_entity.type
_entity.pdbx_description
1 polymer ?
#
loop_
_entity_poly.entity_id
_entity_poly.type
_entity_poly.pdbx_seq_one_letter_code
_entity_poly.pdbx_strand_id
1 'polypeptide(L)'
;NPEIRKLFKIRPAYTGDWLIHQRYYDEFGPEILAERVSLIDQITASRLIICTYPQTTFSEAMFSGVPTVLFYKESLYETQPIYDDLIKMMKDTKIIHTDPEQASNHLLEIYQNPMRWWNSPATVQARQMFETICITPSESPFNKWRKFFHDQKSKFQE
;
A
#
# COMPACT_ATOMS: atom_id res chain seq x y z
N ASN A 1 15.44 -0.88 17.71
CA ASN A 1 14.76 -0.79 19.00
C ASN A 1 13.97 -2.09 19.23
N PRO A 2 14.29 -2.90 20.28
CA PRO A 2 13.63 -4.19 20.55
C PRO A 2 12.11 -4.06 20.78
N GLU A 3 11.66 -2.99 21.37
CA GLU A 3 10.22 -2.79 21.64
C GLU A 3 9.43 -2.55 20.36
N ILE A 4 9.98 -1.79 19.42
CA ILE A 4 9.34 -1.58 18.11
C ILE A 4 9.32 -2.89 17.31
N ARG A 5 10.39 -3.71 17.41
CA ARG A 5 10.47 -4.99 16.72
C ARG A 5 9.30 -5.93 17.08
N LYS A 6 8.87 -5.95 18.33
CA LYS A 6 7.73 -6.76 18.79
C LYS A 6 6.39 -6.35 18.17
N LEU A 7 6.29 -5.08 17.72
CA LEU A 7 5.08 -4.56 17.09
C LEU A 7 5.00 -4.88 15.59
N PHE A 8 6.13 -5.25 14.97
CA PHE A 8 6.16 -5.56 13.55
C PHE A 8 5.64 -6.95 13.28
N LYS A 9 4.78 -7.04 12.24
CA LYS A 9 4.35 -8.30 11.64
C LYS A 9 4.60 -8.24 10.14
N ILE A 10 5.28 -9.23 9.61
CA ILE A 10 5.60 -9.33 8.19
C ILE A 10 4.68 -10.38 7.56
N ARG A 11 3.99 -10.00 6.49
CA ARG A 11 3.26 -10.89 5.61
C ARG A 11 4.08 -11.10 4.34
N PRO A 12 4.87 -12.20 4.25
CA PRO A 12 5.63 -12.48 3.04
C PRO A 12 4.70 -12.88 1.90
N ALA A 13 5.11 -12.59 0.66
CA ALA A 13 4.48 -13.18 -0.50
C ALA A 13 4.74 -14.69 -0.51
N TYR A 14 3.67 -15.47 -0.69
CA TYR A 14 3.75 -16.93 -0.72
C TYR A 14 3.93 -17.49 -2.14
N THR A 15 4.37 -16.65 -3.08
CA THR A 15 4.52 -17.03 -4.49
C THR A 15 5.96 -17.39 -4.82
N GLY A 16 6.12 -18.51 -5.50
CA GLY A 16 7.38 -18.96 -6.09
C GLY A 16 8.34 -19.66 -5.11
N ASP A 17 9.45 -20.14 -5.65
CA ASP A 17 10.45 -20.96 -4.96
C ASP A 17 11.50 -20.13 -4.18
N TRP A 18 11.23 -18.88 -3.92
CA TRP A 18 12.18 -17.95 -3.28
C TRP A 18 12.33 -18.14 -1.77
N LEU A 19 11.58 -19.05 -1.17
CA LEU A 19 11.59 -19.36 0.27
C LEU A 19 11.51 -18.11 1.16
N ILE A 20 10.78 -17.09 0.72
CA ILE A 20 10.73 -15.78 1.37
C ILE A 20 10.29 -15.91 2.83
N HIS A 21 9.27 -16.75 3.09
CA HIS A 21 8.80 -17.02 4.44
C HIS A 21 9.91 -17.59 5.32
N GLN A 22 10.66 -18.61 4.81
CA GLN A 22 11.76 -19.23 5.55
C GLN A 22 12.89 -18.23 5.81
N ARG A 23 13.22 -17.38 4.84
CA ARG A 23 14.25 -16.35 5.02
C ARG A 23 13.91 -15.35 6.12
N TYR A 24 12.65 -14.90 6.19
CA TYR A 24 12.21 -14.03 7.29
C TYR A 24 12.20 -14.77 8.63
N TYR A 25 11.79 -16.03 8.64
CA TYR A 25 11.85 -16.87 9.84
C TYR A 25 13.27 -17.03 10.37
N ASP A 26 14.22 -17.35 9.49
CA ASP A 26 15.62 -17.57 9.85
C ASP A 26 16.31 -16.29 10.34
N GLU A 27 15.98 -15.15 9.72
CA GLU A 27 16.61 -13.87 10.05
C GLU A 27 16.01 -13.22 11.31
N PHE A 28 14.69 -13.31 11.48
CA PHE A 28 13.98 -12.53 12.50
C PHE A 28 13.24 -13.35 13.53
N GLY A 29 13.12 -14.65 13.36
CA GLY A 29 12.36 -15.53 14.24
C GLY A 29 10.86 -15.60 13.88
N PRO A 30 10.12 -16.55 14.49
CA PRO A 30 8.71 -16.79 14.16
C PRO A 30 7.78 -15.64 14.58
N GLU A 31 8.15 -14.88 15.59
CA GLU A 31 7.29 -13.83 16.15
C GLU A 31 7.04 -12.68 15.19
N ILE A 32 7.93 -12.47 14.21
CA ILE A 32 7.77 -11.40 13.22
C ILE A 32 6.78 -11.75 12.11
N LEU A 33 6.52 -13.04 11.92
CA LEU A 33 5.62 -13.49 10.87
C LEU A 33 4.17 -13.23 11.26
N ALA A 34 3.41 -12.67 10.33
CA ALA A 34 1.98 -12.48 10.51
C ALA A 34 1.25 -13.81 10.49
N GLU A 35 0.19 -13.93 11.28
CA GLU A 35 -0.70 -15.07 11.24
C GLU A 35 -1.34 -15.23 9.84
N ARG A 36 -1.71 -16.46 9.48
CA ARG A 36 -2.38 -16.76 8.23
C ARG A 36 -3.89 -16.46 8.31
N VAL A 37 -4.20 -15.17 8.37
CA VAL A 37 -5.58 -14.66 8.28
C VAL A 37 -5.77 -13.93 6.95
N SER A 38 -6.99 -13.49 6.65
CA SER A 38 -7.25 -12.76 5.41
C SER A 38 -6.43 -11.45 5.37
N LEU A 39 -6.12 -10.95 4.18
CA LEU A 39 -5.42 -9.67 4.03
C LEU A 39 -6.25 -8.52 4.61
N ILE A 40 -7.56 -8.56 4.41
CA ILE A 40 -8.48 -7.53 4.92
C ILE A 40 -8.46 -7.49 6.45
N ASP A 41 -8.49 -8.65 7.11
CA ASP A 41 -8.43 -8.73 8.57
C ASP A 41 -7.10 -8.17 9.10
N GLN A 42 -6.00 -8.44 8.41
CA GLN A 42 -4.68 -7.87 8.79
C GLN A 42 -4.63 -6.36 8.58
N ILE A 43 -5.16 -5.86 7.46
CA ILE A 43 -5.23 -4.43 7.18
C ILE A 43 -6.03 -3.74 8.29
N THR A 44 -7.23 -4.21 8.58
CA THR A 44 -8.14 -3.58 9.56
C THR A 44 -7.65 -3.65 11.00
N ALA A 45 -6.87 -4.67 11.34
CA ALA A 45 -6.25 -4.83 12.65
C ALA A 45 -4.95 -4.01 12.81
N SER A 46 -4.43 -3.45 11.73
CA SER A 46 -3.15 -2.73 11.73
C SER A 46 -3.32 -1.26 12.13
N ARG A 47 -2.37 -0.72 12.88
CA ARG A 47 -2.28 0.72 13.18
C ARG A 47 -1.52 1.50 12.10
N LEU A 48 -0.64 0.83 11.40
CA LEU A 48 0.22 1.37 10.35
C LEU A 48 0.60 0.22 9.42
N ILE A 49 0.50 0.45 8.13
CA ILE A 49 0.83 -0.52 7.10
C ILE A 49 2.06 -0.04 6.34
N ILE A 50 2.98 -0.97 6.06
CA ILE A 50 4.14 -0.72 5.22
C ILE A 50 4.06 -1.67 4.03
N CYS A 51 3.86 -1.11 2.85
CA CYS A 51 3.91 -1.83 1.58
C CYS A 51 5.31 -1.70 0.96
N THR A 52 5.80 -2.77 0.34
CA THR A 52 7.14 -2.80 -0.26
C THR A 52 7.14 -2.78 -1.78
N TYR A 53 5.96 -2.66 -2.41
CA TYR A 53 5.80 -2.51 -3.85
C TYR A 53 4.46 -1.86 -4.22
N PRO A 54 4.40 -1.07 -5.31
CA PRO A 54 3.23 -0.29 -5.69
C PRO A 54 2.22 -1.13 -6.48
N GLN A 55 1.55 -2.09 -5.85
CA GLN A 55 0.56 -2.98 -6.46
C GLN A 55 -0.76 -3.01 -5.66
N THR A 56 -1.61 -3.98 -5.95
CA THR A 56 -2.97 -4.11 -5.43
C THR A 56 -3.06 -3.94 -3.91
N THR A 57 -2.16 -4.58 -3.15
CA THR A 57 -2.15 -4.47 -1.69
C THR A 57 -1.96 -3.03 -1.20
N PHE A 58 -1.14 -2.24 -1.89
CA PHE A 58 -0.98 -0.83 -1.57
C PHE A 58 -2.28 -0.05 -1.81
N SER A 59 -2.95 -0.29 -2.93
CA SER A 59 -4.24 0.34 -3.22
C SER A 59 -5.32 -0.05 -2.20
N GLU A 60 -5.38 -1.32 -1.81
CA GLU A 60 -6.30 -1.81 -0.78
C GLU A 60 -6.02 -1.17 0.59
N ALA A 61 -4.75 -1.07 0.96
CA ALA A 61 -4.33 -0.41 2.20
C ALA A 61 -4.67 1.08 2.21
N MET A 62 -4.39 1.80 1.12
CA MET A 62 -4.75 3.21 0.95
C MET A 62 -6.27 3.43 1.06
N PHE A 63 -7.06 2.57 0.42
CA PHE A 63 -8.52 2.64 0.44
C PHE A 63 -9.12 2.30 1.82
N SER A 64 -8.46 1.47 2.61
CA SER A 64 -8.92 1.09 3.95
C SER A 64 -8.98 2.25 4.94
N GLY A 65 -8.27 3.35 4.66
CA GLY A 65 -8.12 4.49 5.56
C GLY A 65 -7.09 4.27 6.68
N VAL A 66 -6.47 3.09 6.78
CA VAL A 66 -5.38 2.83 7.72
C VAL A 66 -4.12 3.58 7.26
N PRO A 67 -3.38 4.25 8.17
CA PRO A 67 -2.11 4.88 7.84
C PRO A 67 -1.19 3.93 7.07
N THR A 68 -0.78 4.34 5.87
CA THR A 68 -0.05 3.47 4.94
C THR A 68 1.18 4.18 4.40
N VAL A 69 2.30 3.51 4.45
CA VAL A 69 3.57 3.92 3.85
C VAL A 69 3.95 2.93 2.76
N LEU A 70 4.34 3.43 1.61
CA LEU A 70 4.92 2.64 0.54
C LEU A 70 6.43 2.89 0.50
N PHE A 71 7.21 1.82 0.58
CA PHE A 71 8.66 1.86 0.40
C PHE A 71 9.05 0.93 -0.75
N TYR A 72 9.69 1.47 -1.78
CA TYR A 72 10.14 0.67 -2.90
C TYR A 72 11.35 1.30 -3.61
N LYS A 73 12.10 0.48 -4.34
CA LYS A 73 13.19 0.96 -5.18
C LYS A 73 12.63 1.40 -6.53
N GLU A 74 12.65 2.70 -6.79
CA GLU A 74 12.03 3.32 -7.96
C GLU A 74 12.55 2.75 -9.28
N SER A 75 13.86 2.44 -9.37
CA SER A 75 14.45 1.87 -10.57
C SER A 75 13.95 0.47 -10.97
N LEU A 76 13.12 -0.17 -10.14
CA LEU A 76 12.51 -1.48 -10.44
C LEU A 76 11.09 -1.36 -10.97
N TYR A 77 10.54 -0.14 -11.06
CA TYR A 77 9.15 0.08 -11.47
C TYR A 77 9.06 1.24 -12.44
N GLU A 78 8.48 0.98 -13.59
CA GLU A 78 8.11 2.01 -14.55
C GLU A 78 6.71 2.54 -14.22
N THR A 79 6.57 3.84 -14.21
CA THR A 79 5.28 4.52 -14.02
C THR A 79 4.96 5.36 -15.25
N GLN A 80 3.69 5.46 -15.59
CA GLN A 80 3.28 6.33 -16.69
C GLN A 80 3.33 7.79 -16.25
N PRO A 81 3.71 8.73 -17.13
CA PRO A 81 3.84 10.16 -16.81
C PRO A 81 2.56 10.79 -16.23
N ILE A 82 1.40 10.22 -16.53
CA ILE A 82 0.13 10.69 -15.97
C ILE A 82 0.07 10.61 -14.42
N TYR A 83 0.94 9.81 -13.80
CA TYR A 83 1.02 9.65 -12.35
C TYR A 83 2.12 10.50 -11.68
N ASP A 84 2.93 11.26 -12.44
CA ASP A 84 4.09 11.96 -11.90
C ASP A 84 3.72 12.96 -10.80
N ASP A 85 2.68 13.75 -11.00
CA ASP A 85 2.20 14.72 -10.01
C ASP A 85 1.68 14.03 -8.74
N LEU A 86 0.97 12.92 -8.89
CA LEU A 86 0.51 12.12 -7.77
C LEU A 86 1.70 11.54 -6.98
N ILE A 87 2.64 10.91 -7.68
CA ILE A 87 3.82 10.30 -7.05
C ILE A 87 4.64 11.37 -6.33
N LYS A 88 4.83 12.53 -6.96
CA LYS A 88 5.51 13.66 -6.33
C LYS A 88 4.81 14.09 -5.05
N MET A 89 3.51 14.32 -5.08
CA MET A 89 2.72 14.69 -3.90
C MET A 89 2.79 13.63 -2.80
N MET A 90 2.75 12.35 -3.15
CA MET A 90 2.86 11.26 -2.19
C MET A 90 4.27 11.14 -1.58
N LYS A 91 5.32 11.49 -2.32
CA LYS A 91 6.69 11.62 -1.79
C LYS A 91 6.81 12.81 -0.85
N ASP A 92 6.31 13.98 -1.25
CA ASP A 92 6.34 15.21 -0.44
C ASP A 92 5.60 15.04 0.89
N THR A 93 4.54 14.23 0.93
CA THR A 93 3.76 13.91 2.13
C THR A 93 4.27 12.68 2.90
N LYS A 94 5.39 12.09 2.48
CA LYS A 94 6.01 10.92 3.08
C LYS A 94 5.12 9.64 3.04
N ILE A 95 4.13 9.58 2.17
CA ILE A 95 3.40 8.34 1.89
C ILE A 95 4.30 7.38 1.10
N ILE A 96 5.11 7.90 0.17
CA ILE A 96 6.07 7.14 -0.62
C ILE A 96 7.49 7.46 -0.19
N HIS A 97 8.29 6.42 0.01
CA HIS A 97 9.73 6.50 0.23
C HIS A 97 10.48 5.63 -0.77
N THR A 98 11.61 6.12 -1.26
CA THR A 98 12.52 5.41 -2.15
C THR A 98 13.90 5.20 -1.51
N ASP A 99 14.13 5.82 -0.37
CA ASP A 99 15.33 5.70 0.45
C ASP A 99 15.01 5.04 1.79
N PRO A 100 15.74 3.96 2.18
CA PRO A 100 15.45 3.17 3.38
C PRO A 100 15.69 3.94 4.68
N GLU A 101 16.66 4.85 4.72
CA GLU A 101 16.97 5.63 5.91
C GLU A 101 15.88 6.67 6.17
N GLN A 102 15.44 7.38 5.13
CA GLN A 102 14.32 8.33 5.22
C GLN A 102 13.02 7.61 5.61
N ALA A 103 12.74 6.44 5.04
CA ALA A 103 11.58 5.63 5.42
C ALA A 103 11.63 5.24 6.90
N SER A 104 12.77 4.73 7.37
CA SER A 104 12.96 4.34 8.76
C SER A 104 12.79 5.51 9.73
N ASN A 105 13.40 6.65 9.44
CA ASN A 105 13.29 7.85 10.26
C ASN A 105 11.84 8.33 10.35
N HIS A 106 11.13 8.38 9.22
CA HIS A 106 9.73 8.74 9.22
C HIS A 106 8.85 7.76 10.03
N LEU A 107 9.08 6.45 9.88
CA LEU A 107 8.35 5.45 10.67
C LEU A 107 8.59 5.61 12.17
N LEU A 108 9.82 5.94 12.59
CA LEU A 108 10.15 6.25 13.99
C LEU A 108 9.46 7.52 14.50
N GLU A 109 9.24 8.51 13.64
CA GLU A 109 8.50 9.73 14.00
C GLU A 109 7.02 9.46 14.24
N ILE A 110 6.40 8.59 13.42
CA ILE A 110 4.94 8.45 13.40
C ILE A 110 4.40 7.23 14.16
N TYR A 111 5.23 6.21 14.51
CA TYR A 111 4.73 4.91 15.01
C TYR A 111 3.87 5.01 16.27
N GLN A 112 4.10 6.01 17.12
CA GLN A 112 3.30 6.20 18.34
C GLN A 112 1.89 6.72 18.03
N ASN A 113 1.77 7.61 17.05
CA ASN A 113 0.48 8.17 16.63
C ASN A 113 0.45 8.41 15.12
N PRO A 114 0.35 7.34 14.31
CA PRO A 114 0.37 7.46 12.86
C PRO A 114 -0.84 8.24 12.31
N MET A 115 -1.97 8.24 13.02
CA MET A 115 -3.17 8.98 12.63
C MET A 115 -2.95 10.49 12.63
N ARG A 116 -2.06 11.04 13.44
CA ARG A 116 -1.75 12.47 13.42
C ARG A 116 -1.14 12.91 12.09
N TRP A 117 -0.21 12.13 11.56
CA TRP A 117 0.37 12.36 10.25
C TRP A 117 -0.66 12.09 9.14
N TRP A 118 -1.37 10.97 9.25
CA TRP A 118 -2.33 10.53 8.25
C TRP A 118 -3.48 11.51 8.01
N ASN A 119 -3.88 12.23 9.05
CA ASN A 119 -4.92 13.25 9.03
C ASN A 119 -4.38 14.68 8.86
N SER A 120 -3.08 14.85 8.59
CA SER A 120 -2.56 16.17 8.25
C SER A 120 -3.15 16.67 6.93
N PRO A 121 -3.39 17.98 6.77
CA PRO A 121 -4.03 18.51 5.56
C PRO A 121 -3.34 18.07 4.26
N ALA A 122 -2.00 18.08 4.23
CA ALA A 122 -1.23 17.68 3.05
C ALA A 122 -1.39 16.19 2.73
N THR A 123 -1.36 15.31 3.74
CA THR A 123 -1.54 13.86 3.55
C THR A 123 -2.97 13.54 3.11
N VAL A 124 -3.96 14.22 3.66
CA VAL A 124 -5.36 14.08 3.25
C VAL A 124 -5.53 14.46 1.78
N GLN A 125 -4.93 15.57 1.34
CA GLN A 125 -4.99 15.99 -0.06
C GLN A 125 -4.32 14.97 -1.00
N ALA A 126 -3.17 14.42 -0.63
CA ALA A 126 -2.49 13.38 -1.42
C ALA A 126 -3.35 12.11 -1.54
N ARG A 127 -4.01 11.70 -0.45
CA ARG A 127 -4.93 10.56 -0.45
C ARG A 127 -6.15 10.79 -1.34
N GLN A 128 -6.76 11.95 -1.28
CA GLN A 128 -7.89 12.32 -2.16
C GLN A 128 -7.49 12.30 -3.64
N MET A 129 -6.30 12.79 -3.97
CA MET A 129 -5.77 12.71 -5.33
C MET A 129 -5.55 11.25 -5.76
N PHE A 130 -4.99 10.41 -4.88
CA PHE A 130 -4.84 8.97 -5.13
C PHE A 130 -6.17 8.28 -5.37
N GLU A 131 -7.16 8.53 -4.52
CA GLU A 131 -8.51 7.99 -4.67
C GLU A 131 -9.14 8.38 -6.01
N THR A 132 -8.99 9.64 -6.40
CA THR A 132 -9.56 10.15 -7.66
C THR A 132 -8.92 9.49 -8.90
N ILE A 133 -7.61 9.26 -8.87
CA ILE A 133 -6.85 8.77 -10.03
C ILE A 133 -6.79 7.24 -10.08
N CYS A 134 -6.58 6.59 -8.93
CA CYS A 134 -6.26 5.17 -8.86
C CYS A 134 -7.42 4.30 -8.42
N ILE A 135 -8.45 4.86 -7.78
CA ILE A 135 -9.55 4.10 -7.23
C ILE A 135 -10.86 4.60 -7.83
N THR A 136 -11.66 3.68 -8.33
CA THR A 136 -13.02 3.98 -8.76
C THR A 136 -14.00 3.25 -7.85
N PRO A 137 -14.38 3.82 -6.70
CA PRO A 137 -15.36 3.21 -5.81
C PRO A 137 -16.66 2.98 -6.58
N SER A 138 -17.27 1.85 -6.39
CA SER A 138 -18.54 1.55 -7.05
C SER A 138 -19.46 0.76 -6.14
N GLU A 139 -20.62 1.32 -5.87
CA GLU A 139 -21.72 0.63 -5.18
C GLU A 139 -22.25 -0.56 -6.01
N SER A 140 -22.02 -0.55 -7.32
CA SER A 140 -22.45 -1.61 -8.22
C SER A 140 -21.38 -1.95 -9.28
N PRO A 141 -20.25 -2.59 -8.88
CA PRO A 141 -19.18 -2.92 -9.80
C PRO A 141 -19.64 -3.83 -10.94
N PHE A 142 -20.53 -4.78 -10.65
CA PHE A 142 -21.07 -5.69 -11.65
C PHE A 142 -21.82 -4.93 -12.78
N ASN A 143 -22.65 -3.96 -12.43
CA ASN A 143 -23.39 -3.18 -13.44
C ASN A 143 -22.46 -2.30 -14.29
N LYS A 144 -21.41 -1.74 -13.68
CA LYS A 144 -20.39 -0.98 -14.42
C LYS A 144 -19.64 -1.88 -15.41
N TRP A 145 -19.21 -3.06 -14.99
CA TRP A 145 -18.56 -4.02 -15.88
C TRP A 145 -19.48 -4.50 -16.99
N ARG A 146 -20.74 -4.81 -16.68
CA ARG A 146 -21.73 -5.22 -17.70
C ARG A 146 -21.94 -4.12 -18.75
N LYS A 147 -22.07 -2.86 -18.31
CA LYS A 147 -22.18 -1.73 -19.23
C LYS A 147 -20.91 -1.59 -20.09
N PHE A 148 -19.76 -1.61 -19.47
CA PHE A 148 -18.47 -1.53 -20.21
C PHE A 148 -18.37 -2.58 -21.31
N PHE A 149 -18.61 -3.85 -21.00
CA PHE A 149 -18.57 -4.92 -22.00
C PHE A 149 -19.64 -4.77 -23.09
N HIS A 150 -20.82 -4.31 -22.73
CA HIS A 150 -21.86 -4.02 -23.73
C HIS A 150 -21.41 -2.92 -24.70
N ASP A 151 -20.86 -1.82 -24.18
CA ASP A 151 -20.41 -0.67 -24.98
C ASP A 151 -19.19 -1.06 -25.88
N GLN A 152 -18.32 -1.98 -25.41
CA GLN A 152 -17.22 -2.49 -26.23
C GLN A 152 -17.75 -3.38 -27.37
N LYS A 153 -18.72 -4.26 -27.09
CA LYS A 153 -19.29 -5.15 -28.11
C LYS A 153 -19.91 -4.37 -29.28
N SER A 154 -20.56 -3.26 -29.02
CA SER A 154 -21.14 -2.42 -30.08
C SER A 154 -20.09 -1.79 -31.01
N LYS A 155 -18.89 -1.50 -30.49
CA LYS A 155 -17.78 -0.93 -31.29
C LYS A 155 -17.09 -1.93 -32.23
N PHE A 156 -17.23 -3.23 -31.97
CA PHE A 156 -16.65 -4.30 -32.83
C PHE A 156 -17.64 -4.84 -33.86
N GLN A 157 -18.86 -4.30 -33.94
CA GLN A 157 -19.88 -4.69 -34.92
C GLN A 157 -20.06 -3.67 -36.04
N GLU A 158 -19.28 -2.58 -36.01
CA GLU A 158 -19.10 -1.63 -37.15
C GLU A 158 -17.81 -1.94 -37.88
#